data_6d9a3e146c16037d30ff3ea01d324895
#
_entry.id   6d9a3e146c16037d30ff3ea01d324895
#
_cell.length_a   1.000
_cell.length_b   1.000
_cell.length_c   1.000
_cell.angle_alpha   90.00
_cell.angle_beta   90.00
_cell.angle_gamma   90.00
#
_symmetry.space_group_name_H-M   'P 1'
#
loop_
_entity.id
_entity.type
_entity.pdbx_description
1 polymer ?
#
loop_
_entity_poly.entity_id
_entity_poly.type
_entity_poly.pdbx_seq_one_letter_code
_entity_poly.pdbx_strand_id
1 'polypeptide(L)'
;YLIITSLGLPFIFGYNAVCGVLRAMGESKRPMYFIIIAAIVNIVSDLALVVVFHMDAAGTAIATTLSQIGAFLAAFYYMYRHRTQFEFELRPSFFKIDWQCFKLIMVLGIPQLAKTILVRFSMLWVNANLNAYGLTVSATNSIGNKIQKFCEVFILGIDTAAGAMVGQCLGARKQDRAARTIWWSFGSCLLTAILAVFICTTWPKAVFGIFTTDSEVLEYGVIYLHIMWIHFLISAVTGPFQAMVTGCGNVSLGFFVGVLDGFICRIGLSLIFTRILHMEAIGYFWGTALSRTLPALLVLVYFLSGKWRSRKLLSD
;
A
#
# COMPACT_ATOMS: atom_id res chain seq x y z
N TYR A 1 9.58 -21.38 8.03
CA TYR A 1 9.30 -20.26 7.15
C TYR A 1 9.69 -18.92 7.76
N LEU A 2 9.07 -18.53 8.91
CA LEU A 2 9.27 -17.20 9.53
C LEU A 2 10.74 -16.91 9.92
N ILE A 3 11.46 -17.89 10.44
CA ILE A 3 12.88 -17.69 10.81
C ILE A 3 13.72 -17.34 9.58
N ILE A 4 13.53 -18.06 8.47
CA ILE A 4 14.31 -17.84 7.24
C ILE A 4 13.96 -16.48 6.63
N THR A 5 12.68 -16.15 6.52
CA THR A 5 12.25 -14.85 5.98
C THR A 5 12.65 -13.68 6.86
N SER A 6 12.74 -13.88 8.20
CA SER A 6 13.23 -12.83 9.11
C SER A 6 14.69 -12.46 8.86
N LEU A 7 15.53 -13.41 8.45
CA LEU A 7 16.91 -13.15 8.04
C LEU A 7 16.98 -12.30 6.75
N GLY A 8 15.93 -12.35 5.93
CA GLY A 8 15.81 -11.52 4.73
C GLY A 8 15.38 -10.07 4.98
N LEU A 9 14.81 -9.75 6.16
CA LEU A 9 14.27 -8.42 6.45
C LEU A 9 15.29 -7.27 6.27
N PRO A 10 16.56 -7.36 6.69
CA PRO A 10 17.53 -6.30 6.46
C PRO A 10 17.73 -5.99 4.96
N PHE A 11 17.70 -7.02 4.11
CA PHE A 11 17.88 -6.86 2.66
C PHE A 11 16.62 -6.25 2.01
N ILE A 12 15.42 -6.67 2.45
CA ILE A 12 14.16 -6.07 2.03
C ILE A 12 14.14 -4.58 2.40
N PHE A 13 14.52 -4.24 3.62
CA PHE A 13 14.61 -2.86 4.07
C PHE A 13 15.63 -2.07 3.26
N GLY A 14 16.85 -2.62 3.10
CA GLY A 14 17.90 -2.01 2.31
C GLY A 14 17.48 -1.77 0.84
N TYR A 15 16.85 -2.76 0.21
CA TYR A 15 16.30 -2.62 -1.13
C TYR A 15 15.27 -1.49 -1.22
N ASN A 16 14.30 -1.45 -0.29
CA ASN A 16 13.28 -0.40 -0.27
C ASN A 16 13.88 1.00 -0.06
N ALA A 17 14.89 1.11 0.82
CA ALA A 17 15.61 2.36 1.06
C ALA A 17 16.31 2.86 -0.21
N VAL A 18 17.12 2.00 -0.86
CA VAL A 18 17.82 2.34 -2.11
C VAL A 18 16.85 2.73 -3.22
N CYS A 19 15.78 1.94 -3.40
CA CYS A 19 14.74 2.24 -4.40
C CYS A 19 13.97 3.51 -4.07
N GLY A 20 13.78 3.82 -2.79
CA GLY A 20 13.17 5.08 -2.34
C GLY A 20 14.02 6.28 -2.73
N VAL A 21 15.34 6.22 -2.49
CA VAL A 21 16.31 7.25 -2.90
C VAL A 21 16.31 7.42 -4.42
N LEU A 22 16.43 6.34 -5.18
CA LEU A 22 16.44 6.41 -6.65
C LEU A 22 15.17 7.05 -7.21
N ARG A 23 13.99 6.69 -6.68
CA ARG A 23 12.72 7.31 -7.08
C ARG A 23 12.66 8.79 -6.73
N ALA A 24 13.15 9.19 -5.56
CA ALA A 24 13.21 10.59 -5.15
C ALA A 24 14.11 11.42 -6.09
N MET A 25 15.18 10.83 -6.59
CA MET A 25 16.09 11.43 -7.57
C MET A 25 15.56 11.39 -9.02
N GLY A 26 14.34 10.87 -9.24
CA GLY A 26 13.68 10.80 -10.56
C GLY A 26 14.01 9.53 -11.36
N GLU A 27 14.83 8.62 -10.85
CA GLU A 27 15.15 7.34 -11.50
C GLU A 27 14.14 6.27 -11.10
N SER A 28 13.06 6.15 -11.88
CA SER A 28 11.98 5.18 -11.60
C SER A 28 12.10 3.88 -12.39
N LYS A 29 12.79 3.89 -13.53
CA LYS A 29 12.87 2.73 -14.43
C LYS A 29 13.74 1.61 -13.85
N ARG A 30 14.88 1.96 -13.27
CA ARG A 30 15.83 0.97 -12.74
C ARG A 30 15.26 0.18 -11.55
N PRO A 31 14.65 0.80 -10.53
CA PRO A 31 13.94 0.07 -9.48
C PRO A 31 12.90 -0.92 -10.01
N MET A 32 12.17 -0.55 -11.08
CA MET A 32 11.20 -1.45 -11.71
C MET A 32 11.90 -2.70 -12.31
N TYR A 33 13.00 -2.53 -13.02
CA TYR A 33 13.72 -3.68 -13.58
C TYR A 33 14.26 -4.61 -12.49
N PHE A 34 14.80 -4.06 -11.40
CA PHE A 34 15.30 -4.88 -10.29
C PHE A 34 14.20 -5.75 -9.67
N ILE A 35 13.00 -5.19 -9.46
CA ILE A 35 11.89 -5.95 -8.89
C ILE A 35 11.34 -6.98 -9.86
N ILE A 36 11.29 -6.69 -11.16
CA ILE A 36 10.85 -7.66 -12.18
C ILE A 36 11.82 -8.85 -12.23
N ILE A 37 13.11 -8.60 -12.27
CA ILE A 37 14.14 -9.65 -12.27
C ILE A 37 14.05 -10.46 -10.96
N ALA A 38 13.93 -9.78 -9.81
CA ALA A 38 13.78 -10.45 -8.52
C ALA A 38 12.53 -11.33 -8.48
N ALA A 39 11.40 -10.87 -9.04
CA ALA A 39 10.16 -11.65 -9.09
C ALA A 39 10.32 -12.89 -9.99
N ILE A 40 10.97 -12.77 -11.15
CA ILE A 40 11.24 -13.91 -12.03
C ILE A 40 12.15 -14.92 -11.33
N VAL A 41 13.24 -14.45 -10.72
CA VAL A 41 14.17 -15.30 -9.94
C VAL A 41 13.45 -15.98 -8.79
N ASN A 42 12.57 -15.25 -8.08
CA ASN A 42 11.77 -15.83 -7.01
C ASN A 42 10.88 -16.98 -7.52
N ILE A 43 10.10 -16.75 -8.58
CA ILE A 43 9.19 -17.76 -9.15
C ILE A 43 9.98 -19.01 -9.60
N VAL A 44 11.08 -18.82 -10.33
CA VAL A 44 11.91 -19.94 -10.80
C VAL A 44 12.53 -20.70 -9.63
N SER A 45 13.04 -19.99 -8.63
CA SER A 45 13.61 -20.60 -7.43
C SER A 45 12.56 -21.30 -6.58
N ASP A 46 11.35 -20.74 -6.44
CA ASP A 46 10.24 -21.38 -5.75
C ASP A 46 9.89 -22.72 -6.42
N LEU A 47 9.71 -22.73 -7.74
CA LEU A 47 9.42 -23.94 -8.50
C LEU A 47 10.54 -24.98 -8.36
N ALA A 48 11.80 -24.55 -8.47
CA ALA A 48 12.94 -25.46 -8.32
C ALA A 48 13.01 -26.05 -6.92
N LEU A 49 12.96 -25.22 -5.87
CA LEU A 49 13.13 -25.70 -4.49
C LEU A 49 11.93 -26.51 -3.99
N VAL A 50 10.71 -26.16 -4.41
CA VAL A 50 9.51 -26.88 -3.96
C VAL A 50 9.26 -28.14 -4.81
N VAL A 51 9.34 -28.05 -6.15
CA VAL A 51 8.97 -29.15 -7.03
C VAL A 51 10.14 -30.15 -7.22
N VAL A 52 11.37 -29.65 -7.43
CA VAL A 52 12.53 -30.54 -7.71
C VAL A 52 13.20 -31.00 -6.41
N PHE A 53 13.41 -30.08 -5.45
CA PHE A 53 14.10 -30.42 -4.20
C PHE A 53 13.15 -30.80 -3.06
N HIS A 54 11.83 -30.76 -3.26
CA HIS A 54 10.79 -31.12 -2.27
C HIS A 54 10.96 -30.44 -0.90
N MET A 55 11.38 -29.15 -0.90
CA MET A 55 11.65 -28.42 0.34
C MET A 55 10.42 -27.73 0.95
N ASP A 56 9.22 -27.94 0.39
CA ASP A 56 7.94 -27.41 0.88
C ASP A 56 8.03 -25.90 1.26
N ALA A 57 7.50 -25.56 2.45
CA ALA A 57 7.51 -24.19 2.97
C ALA A 57 8.91 -23.63 3.24
N ALA A 58 9.92 -24.45 3.47
CA ALA A 58 11.30 -23.99 3.63
C ALA A 58 11.88 -23.52 2.29
N GLY A 59 11.57 -24.22 1.20
CA GLY A 59 11.98 -23.86 -0.16
C GLY A 59 11.47 -22.46 -0.56
N THR A 60 10.18 -22.19 -0.33
CA THR A 60 9.58 -20.86 -0.62
C THR A 60 10.21 -19.75 0.22
N ALA A 61 10.52 -20.02 1.50
CA ALA A 61 11.20 -19.05 2.36
C ALA A 61 12.61 -18.72 1.87
N ILE A 62 13.37 -19.72 1.44
CA ILE A 62 14.73 -19.56 0.91
C ILE A 62 14.69 -18.82 -0.42
N ALA A 63 13.82 -19.20 -1.36
CA ALA A 63 13.67 -18.53 -2.65
C ALA A 63 13.32 -17.05 -2.49
N THR A 64 12.36 -16.74 -1.61
CA THR A 64 11.97 -15.36 -1.30
C THR A 64 13.16 -14.57 -0.72
N THR A 65 13.88 -15.13 0.23
CA THR A 65 15.02 -14.47 0.86
C THR A 65 16.15 -14.23 -0.13
N LEU A 66 16.51 -15.23 -0.94
CA LEU A 66 17.57 -15.11 -1.96
C LEU A 66 17.22 -14.08 -3.05
N SER A 67 15.97 -14.06 -3.52
CA SER A 67 15.53 -13.07 -4.51
C SER A 67 15.59 -11.64 -3.97
N GLN A 68 15.25 -11.42 -2.71
CA GLN A 68 15.36 -10.11 -2.06
C GLN A 68 16.82 -9.68 -1.82
N ILE A 69 17.69 -10.60 -1.45
CA ILE A 69 19.14 -10.34 -1.37
C ILE A 69 19.68 -9.94 -2.74
N GLY A 70 19.34 -10.68 -3.78
CA GLY A 70 19.74 -10.38 -5.15
C GLY A 70 19.24 -9.01 -5.62
N ALA A 71 17.99 -8.68 -5.34
CA ALA A 71 17.42 -7.37 -5.66
C ALA A 71 18.14 -6.23 -4.93
N PHE A 72 18.43 -6.39 -3.64
CA PHE A 72 19.19 -5.40 -2.87
C PHE A 72 20.60 -5.21 -3.42
N LEU A 73 21.31 -6.29 -3.67
CA LEU A 73 22.68 -6.23 -4.20
C LEU A 73 22.70 -5.58 -5.58
N ALA A 74 21.76 -5.89 -6.47
CA ALA A 74 21.65 -5.28 -7.78
C ALA A 74 21.38 -3.77 -7.70
N ALA A 75 20.42 -3.36 -6.85
CA ALA A 75 20.09 -1.96 -6.64
C ALA A 75 21.26 -1.18 -6.01
N PHE A 76 21.91 -1.76 -5.02
CA PHE A 76 23.08 -1.17 -4.37
C PHE A 76 24.28 -1.05 -5.32
N TYR A 77 24.58 -2.10 -6.10
CA TYR A 77 25.61 -2.08 -7.13
C TYR A 77 25.35 -1.00 -8.18
N TYR A 78 24.10 -0.88 -8.64
CA TYR A 78 23.71 0.18 -9.57
C TYR A 78 23.99 1.57 -8.99
N MET A 79 23.56 1.84 -7.76
CA MET A 79 23.78 3.10 -7.08
C MET A 79 25.30 3.39 -6.90
N TYR A 80 26.06 2.36 -6.55
CA TYR A 80 27.53 2.47 -6.41
C TYR A 80 28.22 2.76 -7.74
N ARG A 81 27.79 2.09 -8.83
CA ARG A 81 28.38 2.29 -10.17
C ARG A 81 28.12 3.71 -10.71
N HIS A 82 26.98 4.29 -10.36
CA HIS A 82 26.61 5.65 -10.77
C HIS A 82 26.79 6.67 -9.63
N ARG A 83 27.69 6.38 -8.72
CA ARG A 83 27.93 7.19 -7.51
C ARG A 83 28.17 8.68 -7.77
N THR A 84 28.86 9.02 -8.86
CA THR A 84 29.11 10.40 -9.26
C THR A 84 27.85 11.15 -9.67
N GLN A 85 26.88 10.45 -10.30
CA GLN A 85 25.59 11.01 -10.67
C GLN A 85 24.67 11.22 -9.47
N PHE A 86 24.80 10.34 -8.46
CA PHE A 86 23.96 10.34 -7.27
C PHE A 86 24.66 11.01 -6.06
N GLU A 87 25.84 11.59 -6.27
CA GLU A 87 26.68 12.18 -5.19
C GLU A 87 26.83 11.23 -3.99
N PHE A 88 26.94 9.92 -4.29
CA PHE A 88 26.99 8.86 -3.28
C PHE A 88 28.42 8.40 -3.06
N GLU A 89 28.92 8.49 -1.83
CA GLU A 89 30.25 8.00 -1.44
C GLU A 89 30.17 6.98 -0.31
N LEU A 90 30.96 5.90 -0.40
CA LEU A 90 31.09 4.86 0.62
C LEU A 90 32.27 5.11 1.57
N ARG A 91 32.74 6.34 1.74
CA ARG A 91 33.81 6.64 2.68
C ARG A 91 33.30 6.50 4.11
N PRO A 92 34.08 5.95 5.06
CA PRO A 92 33.67 5.84 6.46
C PRO A 92 33.21 7.16 7.09
N SER A 93 33.75 8.29 6.61
CA SER A 93 33.34 9.64 7.05
C SER A 93 31.91 9.98 6.72
N PHE A 94 31.29 9.38 5.70
CA PHE A 94 29.88 9.61 5.31
C PHE A 94 28.89 8.77 6.12
N PHE A 95 29.35 7.76 6.86
CA PHE A 95 28.52 7.01 7.78
C PHE A 95 28.30 7.70 9.13
N LYS A 96 28.77 8.92 9.29
CA LYS A 96 28.42 9.74 10.46
C LYS A 96 26.95 10.12 10.37
N ILE A 97 26.22 9.82 11.44
CA ILE A 97 24.81 10.16 11.53
C ILE A 97 24.69 11.68 11.62
N ASP A 98 24.12 12.29 10.59
CA ASP A 98 23.66 13.67 10.66
C ASP A 98 22.37 13.70 11.50
N TRP A 99 22.49 14.31 12.67
CA TRP A 99 21.40 14.36 13.64
C TRP A 99 20.18 15.13 13.12
N GLN A 100 20.36 16.12 12.25
CA GLN A 100 19.29 16.89 11.65
C GLN A 100 18.50 16.02 10.65
N CYS A 101 19.20 15.34 9.74
CA CYS A 101 18.60 14.39 8.81
C CYS A 101 17.91 13.22 9.54
N PHE A 102 18.55 12.67 10.57
CA PHE A 102 17.95 11.62 11.38
C PHE A 102 16.67 12.06 12.07
N LYS A 103 16.66 13.25 12.69
CA LYS A 103 15.47 13.83 13.32
C LYS A 103 14.34 14.01 12.31
N LEU A 104 14.66 14.49 11.10
CA LEU A 104 13.68 14.67 10.03
C LEU A 104 13.05 13.34 9.61
N ILE A 105 13.88 12.30 9.42
CA ILE A 105 13.40 10.95 9.10
C ILE A 105 12.48 10.42 10.21
N MET A 106 12.83 10.61 11.48
CA MET A 106 12.02 10.19 12.61
C MET A 106 10.69 10.95 12.70
N VAL A 107 10.70 12.26 12.50
CA VAL A 107 9.48 13.10 12.49
C VAL A 107 8.52 12.68 11.39
N LEU A 108 9.02 12.27 10.23
CA LEU A 108 8.21 11.78 9.12
C LEU A 108 7.81 10.31 9.30
N GLY A 109 8.74 9.48 9.75
CA GLY A 109 8.59 8.03 9.78
C GLY A 109 7.75 7.52 10.93
N ILE A 110 7.91 8.04 12.16
CA ILE A 110 7.17 7.54 13.32
C ILE A 110 5.65 7.67 13.17
N PRO A 111 5.09 8.81 12.75
CA PRO A 111 3.64 8.90 12.53
C PRO A 111 3.14 8.01 11.39
N GLN A 112 3.94 7.82 10.34
CA GLN A 112 3.61 6.93 9.24
C GLN A 112 3.62 5.45 9.69
N LEU A 113 4.57 5.08 10.55
CA LEU A 113 4.62 3.77 11.19
C LEU A 113 3.39 3.56 12.08
N ALA A 114 3.08 4.51 12.95
CA ALA A 114 1.91 4.46 13.84
C ALA A 114 0.59 4.34 13.03
N LYS A 115 0.42 5.13 11.98
CA LYS A 115 -0.69 5.00 11.03
C LYS A 115 -0.79 3.57 10.49
N THR A 116 0.32 3.01 10.02
CA THR A 116 0.33 1.67 9.42
C THR A 116 -0.05 0.61 10.44
N ILE A 117 0.48 0.70 11.66
CA ILE A 117 0.15 -0.22 12.76
C ILE A 117 -1.35 -0.16 13.08
N LEU A 118 -1.92 1.03 13.23
CA LEU A 118 -3.34 1.20 13.55
C LEU A 118 -4.24 0.60 12.47
N VAL A 119 -3.95 0.85 11.20
CA VAL A 119 -4.72 0.28 10.08
C VAL A 119 -4.58 -1.25 10.05
N ARG A 120 -3.37 -1.80 10.26
CA ARG A 120 -3.18 -3.26 10.30
C ARG A 120 -3.87 -3.89 11.49
N PHE A 121 -3.80 -3.26 12.66
CA PHE A 121 -4.52 -3.73 13.85
C PHE A 121 -6.03 -3.79 13.61
N SER A 122 -6.62 -2.74 13.02
CA SER A 122 -8.05 -2.76 12.69
C SER A 122 -8.45 -3.86 11.71
N MET A 123 -7.60 -4.14 10.71
CA MET A 123 -7.83 -5.26 9.80
C MET A 123 -7.77 -6.61 10.51
N LEU A 124 -6.79 -6.81 11.41
CA LEU A 124 -6.70 -8.03 12.23
C LEU A 124 -7.93 -8.19 13.12
N TRP A 125 -8.38 -7.11 13.74
CA TRP A 125 -9.58 -7.11 14.58
C TRP A 125 -10.84 -7.49 13.77
N VAL A 126 -11.04 -6.91 12.59
CA VAL A 126 -12.16 -7.28 11.69
C VAL A 126 -12.07 -8.75 11.30
N ASN A 127 -10.88 -9.23 10.89
CA ASN A 127 -10.68 -10.63 10.50
C ASN A 127 -10.94 -11.59 11.66
N ALA A 128 -10.49 -11.26 12.88
CA ALA A 128 -10.73 -12.08 14.06
C ALA A 128 -12.23 -12.22 14.38
N ASN A 129 -12.99 -11.12 14.28
CA ASN A 129 -14.43 -11.15 14.49
C ASN A 129 -15.16 -11.92 13.37
N LEU A 130 -14.77 -11.75 12.10
CA LEU A 130 -15.37 -12.48 10.98
C LEU A 130 -15.12 -14.00 11.08
N ASN A 131 -13.96 -14.41 11.58
CA ASN A 131 -13.66 -15.83 11.81
C ASN A 131 -14.62 -16.51 12.81
N ALA A 132 -15.20 -15.74 13.73
CA ALA A 132 -16.18 -16.24 14.69
C ALA A 132 -17.54 -16.59 14.05
N TYR A 133 -17.84 -16.11 12.83
CA TYR A 133 -19.07 -16.42 12.09
C TYR A 133 -19.00 -17.73 11.26
N GLY A 134 -17.89 -18.45 11.35
CA GLY A 134 -17.74 -19.75 10.70
C GLY A 134 -16.84 -19.74 9.46
N LEU A 135 -16.65 -20.93 8.92
CA LEU A 135 -15.68 -21.16 7.85
C LEU A 135 -16.04 -20.46 6.54
N THR A 136 -17.31 -20.49 6.16
CA THR A 136 -17.83 -19.86 4.92
C THR A 136 -17.55 -18.36 4.90
N VAL A 137 -17.87 -17.66 6.00
CA VAL A 137 -17.64 -16.20 6.13
C VAL A 137 -16.14 -15.87 6.15
N SER A 138 -15.36 -16.67 6.88
CA SER A 138 -13.90 -16.52 6.95
C SER A 138 -13.23 -16.73 5.59
N ALA A 139 -13.64 -17.75 4.84
CA ALA A 139 -13.17 -18.02 3.49
C ALA A 139 -13.54 -16.88 2.53
N THR A 140 -14.80 -16.42 2.57
CA THR A 140 -15.27 -15.28 1.79
C THR A 140 -14.44 -14.03 2.04
N ASN A 141 -14.21 -13.67 3.32
CA ASN A 141 -13.40 -12.53 3.68
C ASN A 141 -11.94 -12.67 3.20
N SER A 142 -11.37 -13.87 3.31
CA SER A 142 -10.00 -14.14 2.88
C SER A 142 -9.82 -14.00 1.37
N ILE A 143 -10.76 -14.55 0.58
CA ILE A 143 -10.77 -14.42 -0.87
C ILE A 143 -11.06 -12.97 -1.26
N GLY A 144 -12.08 -12.36 -0.66
CA GLY A 144 -12.45 -10.98 -0.89
C GLY A 144 -11.28 -10.00 -0.66
N ASN A 145 -10.52 -10.19 0.42
CA ASN A 145 -9.31 -9.41 0.70
C ASN A 145 -8.22 -9.59 -0.37
N LYS A 146 -8.09 -10.78 -0.98
CA LYS A 146 -7.15 -10.99 -2.10
C LYS A 146 -7.58 -10.21 -3.34
N ILE A 147 -8.87 -10.29 -3.69
CA ILE A 147 -9.44 -9.55 -4.82
C ILE A 147 -9.30 -8.04 -4.61
N GLN A 148 -9.64 -7.55 -3.41
CA GLN A 148 -9.50 -6.14 -3.05
C GLN A 148 -8.05 -5.67 -3.21
N LYS A 149 -7.07 -6.40 -2.66
CA LYS A 149 -5.65 -6.06 -2.79
C LYS A 149 -5.18 -6.04 -4.25
N PHE A 150 -5.67 -6.96 -5.07
CA PHE A 150 -5.35 -6.98 -6.50
C PHE A 150 -5.84 -5.71 -7.19
N CYS A 151 -7.07 -5.27 -6.93
CA CYS A 151 -7.60 -4.02 -7.47
C CYS A 151 -6.87 -2.79 -6.93
N GLU A 152 -6.52 -2.78 -5.64
CA GLU A 152 -5.83 -1.65 -4.98
C GLU A 152 -4.37 -1.48 -5.41
N VAL A 153 -3.69 -2.52 -5.90
CA VAL A 153 -2.29 -2.43 -6.35
C VAL A 153 -2.10 -1.38 -7.43
N PHE A 154 -3.03 -1.24 -8.35
CA PHE A 154 -2.98 -0.23 -9.41
C PHE A 154 -3.11 1.19 -8.83
N ILE A 155 -4.05 1.39 -7.91
CA ILE A 155 -4.25 2.67 -7.22
C ILE A 155 -3.01 3.02 -6.40
N LEU A 156 -2.43 2.06 -5.68
CA LEU A 156 -1.22 2.24 -4.87
C LEU A 156 -0.01 2.63 -5.72
N GLY A 157 0.12 2.05 -6.93
CA GLY A 157 1.18 2.41 -7.88
C GLY A 157 1.07 3.87 -8.31
N ILE A 158 -0.13 4.31 -8.69
CA ILE A 158 -0.41 5.71 -9.10
C ILE A 158 -0.17 6.67 -7.91
N ASP A 159 -0.65 6.32 -6.71
CA ASP A 159 -0.47 7.09 -5.48
C ASP A 159 1.02 7.31 -5.14
N THR A 160 1.81 6.24 -5.19
CA THR A 160 3.26 6.30 -4.95
C THR A 160 3.97 7.22 -5.95
N ALA A 161 3.63 7.11 -7.23
CA ALA A 161 4.20 7.96 -8.27
C ALA A 161 3.78 9.43 -8.10
N ALA A 162 2.49 9.66 -7.82
CA ALA A 162 1.95 10.99 -7.58
C ALA A 162 2.62 11.67 -6.38
N GLY A 163 2.80 10.95 -5.26
CA GLY A 163 3.46 11.48 -4.07
C GLY A 163 4.91 11.94 -4.34
N ALA A 164 5.67 11.13 -5.07
CA ALA A 164 7.02 11.47 -5.48
C ALA A 164 7.05 12.72 -6.41
N MET A 165 6.17 12.76 -7.41
CA MET A 165 6.06 13.88 -8.34
C MET A 165 5.61 15.17 -7.65
N VAL A 166 4.69 15.08 -6.71
CA VAL A 166 4.23 16.23 -5.91
C VAL A 166 5.40 16.77 -5.08
N GLY A 167 6.14 15.91 -4.38
CA GLY A 167 7.31 16.32 -3.61
C GLY A 167 8.35 17.05 -4.47
N GLN A 168 8.68 16.51 -5.64
CA GLN A 168 9.58 17.17 -6.61
C GLN A 168 9.04 18.50 -7.14
N CYS A 169 7.74 18.57 -7.46
CA CYS A 169 7.14 19.80 -7.95
C CYS A 169 7.14 20.89 -6.88
N LEU A 170 6.86 20.55 -5.63
CA LEU A 170 6.86 21.50 -4.51
C LEU A 170 8.28 21.95 -4.17
N GLY A 171 9.27 21.05 -4.16
CA GLY A 171 10.68 21.41 -4.01
C GLY A 171 11.17 22.35 -5.10
N ALA A 172 10.66 22.22 -6.34
CA ALA A 172 10.92 23.14 -7.44
C ALA A 172 10.02 24.39 -7.45
N ARG A 173 9.19 24.60 -6.42
CA ARG A 173 8.20 25.72 -6.30
C ARG A 173 7.17 25.78 -7.43
N LYS A 174 6.87 24.66 -8.10
CA LYS A 174 5.91 24.54 -9.22
C LYS A 174 4.57 23.99 -8.73
N GLN A 175 3.86 24.78 -7.91
CA GLN A 175 2.60 24.36 -7.26
C GLN A 175 1.50 23.96 -8.25
N ASP A 176 1.34 24.70 -9.36
CA ASP A 176 0.30 24.36 -10.35
C ASP A 176 0.58 23.03 -11.06
N ARG A 177 1.85 22.68 -11.22
CA ARG A 177 2.23 21.37 -11.74
C ARG A 177 1.90 20.25 -10.73
N ALA A 178 2.12 20.50 -9.44
CA ALA A 178 1.71 19.58 -8.39
C ALA A 178 0.19 19.35 -8.40
N ALA A 179 -0.61 20.43 -8.50
CA ALA A 179 -2.06 20.32 -8.59
C ALA A 179 -2.52 19.50 -9.82
N ARG A 180 -1.94 19.78 -11.00
CA ARG A 180 -2.25 19.02 -12.22
C ARG A 180 -1.89 17.53 -12.07
N THR A 181 -0.77 17.23 -11.45
CA THR A 181 -0.38 15.83 -11.17
C THR A 181 -1.45 15.11 -10.36
N ILE A 182 -1.99 15.73 -9.32
CA ILE A 182 -3.06 15.14 -8.50
C ILE A 182 -4.34 14.93 -9.31
N TRP A 183 -4.76 15.89 -10.13
CA TRP A 183 -5.96 15.72 -10.95
C TRP A 183 -5.82 14.58 -11.98
N TRP A 184 -4.66 14.47 -12.65
CA TRP A 184 -4.40 13.36 -13.57
C TRP A 184 -4.33 12.01 -12.85
N SER A 185 -3.71 11.98 -11.66
CA SER A 185 -3.68 10.78 -10.83
C SER A 185 -5.08 10.37 -10.38
N PHE A 186 -5.91 11.33 -9.98
CA PHE A 186 -7.32 11.08 -9.65
C PHE A 186 -8.10 10.49 -10.82
N GLY A 187 -7.98 11.07 -12.00
CA GLY A 187 -8.62 10.54 -13.22
C GLY A 187 -8.19 9.12 -13.54
N SER A 188 -6.89 8.82 -13.42
CA SER A 188 -6.35 7.48 -13.63
C SER A 188 -6.82 6.47 -12.59
N CYS A 189 -6.84 6.85 -11.30
CA CYS A 189 -7.37 6.01 -10.22
C CYS A 189 -8.87 5.78 -10.37
N LEU A 190 -9.62 6.80 -10.76
CA LEU A 190 -11.07 6.69 -10.99
C LEU A 190 -11.37 5.72 -12.14
N LEU A 191 -10.62 5.81 -13.25
CA LEU A 191 -10.76 4.86 -14.35
C LEU A 191 -10.48 3.42 -13.90
N THR A 192 -9.41 3.22 -13.14
CA THR A 192 -9.07 1.89 -12.59
C THR A 192 -10.17 1.38 -11.65
N ALA A 193 -10.71 2.24 -10.78
CA ALA A 193 -11.78 1.87 -9.87
C ALA A 193 -13.08 1.54 -10.62
N ILE A 194 -13.45 2.30 -11.64
CA ILE A 194 -14.63 2.02 -12.47
C ILE A 194 -14.48 0.66 -13.16
N LEU A 195 -13.30 0.36 -13.72
CA LEU A 195 -13.04 -0.96 -14.32
C LEU A 195 -13.15 -2.09 -13.29
N ALA A 196 -12.58 -1.91 -12.10
CA ALA A 196 -12.69 -2.89 -11.01
C ALA A 196 -14.14 -3.10 -10.58
N VAL A 197 -14.89 -2.01 -10.40
CA VAL A 197 -16.34 -2.05 -10.08
C VAL A 197 -17.09 -2.79 -11.18
N PHE A 198 -16.89 -2.43 -12.44
CA PHE A 198 -17.56 -3.06 -13.57
C PHE A 198 -17.33 -4.58 -13.61
N ILE A 199 -16.07 -5.01 -13.46
CA ILE A 199 -15.72 -6.44 -13.46
C ILE A 199 -16.34 -7.15 -12.25
N CYS A 200 -16.18 -6.60 -11.05
CA CYS A 200 -16.63 -7.21 -9.81
C CYS A 200 -18.16 -7.24 -9.65
N THR A 201 -18.89 -6.29 -10.24
CA THR A 201 -20.35 -6.25 -10.17
C THR A 201 -21.03 -7.02 -11.29
N THR A 202 -20.43 -7.06 -12.50
CA THR A 202 -21.03 -7.76 -13.65
C THR A 202 -20.77 -9.27 -13.58
N TRP A 203 -19.58 -9.69 -13.15
CA TRP A 203 -19.20 -11.10 -13.09
C TRP A 203 -18.72 -11.55 -11.70
N PRO A 204 -19.47 -11.28 -10.60
CA PRO A 204 -18.98 -11.56 -9.24
C PRO A 204 -18.72 -13.05 -9.01
N LYS A 205 -19.58 -13.95 -9.51
CA LYS A 205 -19.40 -15.40 -9.39
C LYS A 205 -18.16 -15.90 -10.13
N ALA A 206 -17.86 -15.36 -11.31
CA ALA A 206 -16.66 -15.73 -12.06
C ALA A 206 -15.39 -15.27 -11.35
N VAL A 207 -15.39 -14.05 -10.80
CA VAL A 207 -14.23 -13.50 -10.05
C VAL A 207 -13.95 -14.30 -8.78
N PHE A 208 -14.96 -14.66 -8.00
CA PHE A 208 -14.79 -15.54 -6.84
C PHE A 208 -14.48 -16.98 -7.23
N GLY A 209 -15.06 -17.48 -8.32
CA GLY A 209 -14.87 -18.84 -8.85
C GLY A 209 -13.43 -19.18 -9.26
N ILE A 210 -12.58 -18.16 -9.48
CA ILE A 210 -11.13 -18.36 -9.68
C ILE A 210 -10.47 -18.95 -8.42
N PHE A 211 -11.03 -18.69 -7.24
CA PHE A 211 -10.43 -19.06 -5.95
C PHE A 211 -11.13 -20.22 -5.25
N THR A 212 -12.40 -20.47 -5.53
CA THR A 212 -13.20 -21.52 -4.88
C THR A 212 -14.32 -22.02 -5.77
N THR A 213 -14.70 -23.30 -5.56
CA THR A 213 -15.86 -23.93 -6.18
C THR A 213 -17.02 -24.14 -5.19
N ASP A 214 -16.84 -23.77 -3.92
CA ASP A 214 -17.84 -23.90 -2.88
C ASP A 214 -19.00 -22.92 -3.13
N SER A 215 -20.22 -23.46 -3.25
CA SER A 215 -21.44 -22.69 -3.57
C SER A 215 -21.80 -21.66 -2.51
N GLU A 216 -21.65 -22.01 -1.21
CA GLU A 216 -21.98 -21.09 -0.13
C GLU A 216 -21.00 -19.90 -0.10
N VAL A 217 -19.69 -20.18 -0.28
CA VAL A 217 -18.67 -19.13 -0.36
C VAL A 217 -18.89 -18.24 -1.58
N LEU A 218 -19.34 -18.80 -2.70
CA LEU A 218 -19.67 -18.02 -3.90
C LEU A 218 -20.86 -17.07 -3.68
N GLU A 219 -21.91 -17.53 -3.00
CA GLU A 219 -23.08 -16.68 -2.71
C GLU A 219 -22.71 -15.51 -1.78
N TYR A 220 -22.02 -15.80 -0.69
CA TYR A 220 -21.48 -14.75 0.19
C TYR A 220 -20.48 -13.83 -0.53
N GLY A 221 -19.69 -14.38 -1.45
CA GLY A 221 -18.77 -13.65 -2.30
C GLY A 221 -19.42 -12.63 -3.21
N VAL A 222 -20.59 -12.97 -3.77
CA VAL A 222 -21.41 -12.03 -4.56
C VAL A 222 -21.85 -10.85 -3.69
N ILE A 223 -22.35 -11.10 -2.47
CA ILE A 223 -22.75 -10.06 -1.52
C ILE A 223 -21.53 -9.17 -1.17
N TYR A 224 -20.39 -9.79 -0.88
CA TYR A 224 -19.15 -9.07 -0.58
C TYR A 224 -18.74 -8.11 -1.69
N LEU A 225 -18.69 -8.56 -2.94
CA LEU A 225 -18.29 -7.72 -4.08
C LEU A 225 -19.28 -6.60 -4.35
N HIS A 226 -20.60 -6.87 -4.17
CA HIS A 226 -21.64 -5.85 -4.29
C HIS A 226 -21.59 -4.79 -3.16
N ILE A 227 -20.92 -5.05 -2.06
CA ILE A 227 -20.65 -4.04 -1.03
C ILE A 227 -19.35 -3.29 -1.35
N MET A 228 -18.33 -4.02 -1.82
CA MET A 228 -16.98 -3.47 -2.01
C MET A 228 -16.84 -2.49 -3.19
N TRP A 229 -17.83 -2.37 -4.10
CA TRP A 229 -17.76 -1.37 -5.15
C TRP A 229 -17.59 0.06 -4.62
N ILE A 230 -18.24 0.37 -3.50
CA ILE A 230 -18.12 1.67 -2.82
C ILE A 230 -16.66 1.89 -2.36
N HIS A 231 -16.05 0.86 -1.79
CA HIS A 231 -14.66 0.91 -1.34
C HIS A 231 -13.69 1.26 -2.47
N PHE A 232 -13.86 0.67 -3.65
CA PHE A 232 -13.00 0.94 -4.81
C PHE A 232 -13.12 2.40 -5.27
N LEU A 233 -14.33 2.96 -5.32
CA LEU A 233 -14.54 4.36 -5.68
C LEU A 233 -13.97 5.32 -4.63
N ILE A 234 -14.18 5.04 -3.35
CA ILE A 234 -13.61 5.85 -2.27
C ILE A 234 -12.08 5.78 -2.28
N SER A 235 -11.50 4.62 -2.57
CA SER A 235 -10.04 4.45 -2.68
C SER A 235 -9.45 5.25 -3.83
N ALA A 236 -10.17 5.38 -4.95
CA ALA A 236 -9.75 6.22 -6.08
C ALA A 236 -9.70 7.73 -5.72
N VAL A 237 -10.52 8.17 -4.77
CA VAL A 237 -10.43 9.52 -4.20
C VAL A 237 -9.29 9.60 -3.17
N THR A 238 -9.25 8.64 -2.24
CA THR A 238 -8.32 8.70 -1.10
C THR A 238 -6.86 8.67 -1.57
N GLY A 239 -6.50 7.80 -2.51
CA GLY A 239 -5.11 7.60 -2.97
C GLY A 239 -4.44 8.91 -3.43
N PRO A 240 -4.89 9.55 -4.52
CA PRO A 240 -4.25 10.73 -5.09
C PRO A 240 -4.21 11.92 -4.12
N PHE A 241 -5.29 12.16 -3.36
CA PHE A 241 -5.32 13.27 -2.41
C PHE A 241 -4.48 12.97 -1.16
N GLN A 242 -4.34 11.71 -0.78
CA GLN A 242 -3.38 11.28 0.25
C GLN A 242 -1.93 11.45 -0.25
N ALA A 243 -1.65 11.22 -1.54
CA ALA A 243 -0.34 11.48 -2.14
C ALA A 243 0.06 12.96 -2.02
N MET A 244 -0.90 13.89 -2.15
CA MET A 244 -0.65 15.31 -1.89
C MET A 244 -0.24 15.56 -0.43
N VAL A 245 -0.95 14.97 0.53
CA VAL A 245 -0.64 15.10 1.96
C VAL A 245 0.78 14.60 2.27
N THR A 246 1.14 13.46 1.69
CA THR A 246 2.48 12.85 1.85
C THR A 246 3.56 13.68 1.15
N GLY A 247 3.31 14.11 -0.09
CA GLY A 247 4.23 14.92 -0.88
C GLY A 247 4.50 16.30 -0.29
N CYS A 248 3.52 16.89 0.43
CA CYS A 248 3.69 18.14 1.20
C CYS A 248 4.39 17.95 2.55
N GLY A 249 4.71 16.71 2.95
CA GLY A 249 5.25 16.42 4.28
C GLY A 249 4.28 16.74 5.42
N ASN A 250 2.95 16.67 5.18
CA ASN A 250 1.97 16.92 6.23
C ASN A 250 1.72 15.68 7.09
N VAL A 251 2.68 15.42 7.97
CA VAL A 251 2.71 14.22 8.82
C VAL A 251 1.50 14.14 9.75
N SER A 252 1.16 15.26 10.39
CA SER A 252 0.04 15.31 11.35
C SER A 252 -1.29 14.98 10.68
N LEU A 253 -1.56 15.54 9.51
CA LEU A 253 -2.76 15.22 8.74
C LEU A 253 -2.74 13.76 8.27
N GLY A 254 -1.58 13.29 7.78
CA GLY A 254 -1.42 11.90 7.36
C GLY A 254 -1.67 10.90 8.49
N PHE A 255 -1.19 11.18 9.69
CA PHE A 255 -1.46 10.38 10.87
C PHE A 255 -2.95 10.39 11.26
N PHE A 256 -3.56 11.58 11.31
CA PHE A 256 -4.98 11.72 11.66
C PHE A 256 -5.90 10.99 10.68
N VAL A 257 -5.62 11.07 9.38
CA VAL A 257 -6.30 10.30 8.33
C VAL A 257 -6.20 8.80 8.60
N GLY A 258 -5.03 8.32 9.05
CA GLY A 258 -4.86 6.90 9.41
C GLY A 258 -5.63 6.47 10.65
N VAL A 259 -5.72 7.33 11.66
CA VAL A 259 -6.54 7.08 12.85
C VAL A 259 -8.03 7.00 12.48
N LEU A 260 -8.48 7.92 11.61
CA LEU A 260 -9.85 7.91 11.09
C LEU A 260 -10.15 6.62 10.30
N ASP A 261 -9.31 6.25 9.33
CA ASP A 261 -9.51 5.03 8.52
C ASP A 261 -9.52 3.78 9.39
N GLY A 262 -8.42 3.58 10.16
CA GLY A 262 -8.22 2.32 10.87
C GLY A 262 -9.10 2.19 12.11
N PHE A 263 -9.10 3.19 12.97
CA PHE A 263 -9.70 3.03 14.30
C PHE A 263 -11.14 3.53 14.35
N ILE A 264 -11.36 4.78 13.98
CA ILE A 264 -12.68 5.41 14.15
C ILE A 264 -13.68 4.86 13.12
N CYS A 265 -13.36 4.93 11.84
CA CYS A 265 -14.31 4.51 10.81
C CYS A 265 -14.41 2.99 10.71
N ARG A 266 -13.30 2.27 10.56
CA ARG A 266 -13.37 0.83 10.33
C ARG A 266 -13.95 0.08 11.51
N ILE A 267 -13.43 0.27 12.71
CA ILE A 267 -13.94 -0.40 13.91
C ILE A 267 -15.30 0.18 14.31
N GLY A 268 -15.43 1.51 14.35
CA GLY A 268 -16.66 2.17 14.77
C GLY A 268 -17.84 1.83 13.87
N LEU A 269 -17.70 1.94 12.54
CA LEU A 269 -18.77 1.57 11.60
C LEU A 269 -19.08 0.06 11.65
N SER A 270 -18.05 -0.80 11.76
CA SER A 270 -18.28 -2.23 11.94
C SER A 270 -19.12 -2.52 13.18
N LEU A 271 -18.84 -1.87 14.31
CA LEU A 271 -19.63 -2.03 15.53
C LEU A 271 -21.05 -1.48 15.37
N ILE A 272 -21.23 -0.33 14.70
CA ILE A 272 -22.54 0.23 14.44
C ILE A 272 -23.38 -0.74 13.60
N PHE A 273 -22.84 -1.22 12.47
CA PHE A 273 -23.58 -2.12 11.59
C PHE A 273 -23.86 -3.48 12.23
N THR A 274 -22.94 -4.01 13.03
CA THR A 274 -23.13 -5.34 13.65
C THR A 274 -23.95 -5.28 14.93
N ARG A 275 -23.73 -4.29 15.82
CA ARG A 275 -24.36 -4.24 17.15
C ARG A 275 -25.67 -3.45 17.18
N ILE A 276 -25.74 -2.35 16.39
CA ILE A 276 -26.93 -1.47 16.38
C ILE A 276 -27.90 -1.89 15.26
N LEU A 277 -27.37 -2.14 14.08
CA LEU A 277 -28.22 -2.52 12.92
C LEU A 277 -28.38 -4.04 12.77
N HIS A 278 -27.77 -4.84 13.65
CA HIS A 278 -27.85 -6.31 13.68
C HIS A 278 -27.58 -6.99 12.34
N MET A 279 -26.64 -6.42 11.54
CA MET A 279 -26.31 -6.96 10.20
C MET A 279 -25.33 -8.14 10.23
N GLU A 280 -25.01 -8.68 11.41
CA GLU A 280 -24.10 -9.82 11.59
C GLU A 280 -22.78 -9.65 10.82
N ALA A 281 -22.32 -10.71 10.10
CA ALA A 281 -21.09 -10.68 9.32
C ALA A 281 -21.07 -9.60 8.22
N ILE A 282 -22.21 -9.33 7.59
CA ILE A 282 -22.34 -8.32 6.53
C ILE A 282 -22.02 -6.92 7.05
N GLY A 283 -22.28 -6.66 8.34
CA GLY A 283 -21.94 -5.39 8.98
C GLY A 283 -20.44 -5.09 8.98
N TYR A 284 -19.57 -6.09 9.09
CA TYR A 284 -18.12 -5.92 8.96
C TYR A 284 -17.70 -5.59 7.53
N PHE A 285 -18.37 -6.15 6.52
CA PHE A 285 -18.10 -5.82 5.12
C PHE A 285 -18.47 -4.35 4.83
N TRP A 286 -19.63 -3.88 5.29
CA TRP A 286 -20.02 -2.47 5.19
C TRP A 286 -19.09 -1.54 5.97
N GLY A 287 -18.70 -1.91 7.20
CA GLY A 287 -17.74 -1.15 8.01
C GLY A 287 -16.40 -0.99 7.30
N THR A 288 -15.92 -2.06 6.66
CA THR A 288 -14.67 -2.02 5.87
C THR A 288 -14.85 -1.19 4.59
N ALA A 289 -15.96 -1.35 3.88
CA ALA A 289 -16.22 -0.64 2.63
C ALA A 289 -16.28 0.88 2.83
N LEU A 290 -16.91 1.34 3.91
CA LEU A 290 -17.10 2.76 4.21
C LEU A 290 -15.98 3.37 5.06
N SER A 291 -15.01 2.57 5.54
CA SER A 291 -13.96 3.05 6.47
C SER A 291 -13.17 4.25 5.95
N ARG A 292 -12.96 4.33 4.64
CA ARG A 292 -12.19 5.40 4.00
C ARG A 292 -13.01 6.63 3.62
N THR A 293 -14.32 6.67 3.87
CA THR A 293 -15.19 7.79 3.44
C THR A 293 -14.78 9.10 4.09
N LEU A 294 -14.70 9.15 5.43
CA LEU A 294 -14.26 10.35 6.14
C LEU A 294 -12.81 10.73 5.82
N PRO A 295 -11.84 9.79 5.81
CA PRO A 295 -10.51 10.02 5.29
C PRO A 295 -10.48 10.66 3.90
N ALA A 296 -11.26 10.13 2.94
CA ALA A 296 -11.32 10.66 1.58
C ALA A 296 -11.82 12.11 1.54
N LEU A 297 -12.92 12.38 2.26
CA LEU A 297 -13.46 13.73 2.36
C LEU A 297 -12.46 14.70 2.96
N LEU A 298 -11.76 14.30 4.02
CA LEU A 298 -10.80 15.16 4.70
C LEU A 298 -9.60 15.51 3.81
N VAL A 299 -9.02 14.54 3.09
CA VAL A 299 -7.89 14.81 2.20
C VAL A 299 -8.33 15.61 0.97
N LEU A 300 -9.53 15.38 0.45
CA LEU A 300 -10.12 16.15 -0.65
C LEU A 300 -10.36 17.61 -0.23
N VAL A 301 -10.99 17.85 0.92
CA VAL A 301 -11.23 19.20 1.46
C VAL A 301 -9.90 19.91 1.70
N TYR A 302 -8.90 19.22 2.25
CA TYR A 302 -7.56 19.79 2.42
C TYR A 302 -6.94 20.23 1.10
N PHE A 303 -7.06 19.41 0.05
CA PHE A 303 -6.57 19.76 -1.29
C PHE A 303 -7.31 20.97 -1.86
N LEU A 304 -8.66 20.97 -1.83
CA LEU A 304 -9.50 22.05 -2.36
C LEU A 304 -9.32 23.36 -1.62
N SER A 305 -9.04 23.33 -0.31
CA SER A 305 -8.79 24.54 0.49
C SER A 305 -7.54 25.31 0.09
N GLY A 306 -6.67 24.74 -0.72
CA GLY A 306 -5.43 25.36 -1.16
C GLY A 306 -4.38 25.60 -0.05
N LYS A 307 -4.66 25.22 1.20
CA LYS A 307 -3.74 25.41 2.35
C LYS A 307 -2.38 24.72 2.17
N TRP A 308 -2.30 23.69 1.34
CA TRP A 308 -1.05 23.03 0.99
C TRP A 308 -0.08 23.91 0.19
N ARG A 309 -0.59 24.95 -0.50
CA ARG A 309 0.23 25.88 -1.30
C ARG A 309 1.07 26.83 -0.44
N SER A 310 0.54 27.24 0.71
CA SER A 310 1.21 28.18 1.63
C SER A 310 2.06 27.50 2.70
N ARG A 311 2.13 26.17 2.66
CA ARG A 311 2.87 25.40 3.67
C ARG A 311 4.37 25.50 3.42
N LYS A 312 5.14 25.83 4.47
CA LYS A 312 6.60 25.71 4.45
C LYS A 312 6.96 24.23 4.30
N LEU A 313 7.87 23.93 3.39
CA LEU A 313 8.41 22.59 3.27
C LEU A 313 9.31 22.31 4.49
N LEU A 314 9.40 21.04 4.87
CA LEU A 314 10.24 20.63 6.01
C LEU A 314 11.75 20.84 5.76
N SER A 315 12.10 21.18 4.53
CA SER A 315 13.46 21.55 4.09
C SER A 315 13.77 23.04 4.19
N ASP A 316 12.76 23.89 4.42
CA ASP A 316 12.90 25.33 4.65
C ASP A 316 13.02 25.61 6.16
#